data_7a0c25f627c0ef6e4269bca188620d7c
#
_entry.id   7a0c25f627c0ef6e4269bca188620d7c
#
_cell.length_a   1.000
_cell.length_b   1.000
_cell.length_c   1.000
_cell.angle_alpha   90.00
_cell.angle_beta   90.00
_cell.angle_gamma   90.00
#
_symmetry.space_group_name_H-M   'P 1'
#
loop_
_entity.id
_entity.type
_entity.pdbx_description
1 polymer ?
#
loop_
_entity_poly.entity_id
_entity_poly.type
_entity_poly.pdbx_seq_one_letter_code
_entity_poly.pdbx_strand_id
1 'polypeptide(L)'
;MTLINALLNWESAEQALVDTLAQHPQKESLQVLAAGEALILVRNWYGWLMLLLPCSKDELARSPCGPLVDDLQKAAGSLALSPWVLCRDELFDAASYWSDPSLIQLFKEDKSGQALTLLLLERQDKERDWLTPANTTVNSIRPTKRCVFFSVKGGVGRSSALTMLAITLAMRGKRVLVVDGDFESPGLSSSLLSAGDGQPEYGVVDWLTAQALGADFPSLERMA
;
A
#
# COMPACT_ATOMS: atom_id res chain seq x y z
N MET A 1 10.80 2.37 -19.65
CA MET A 1 11.55 3.19 -18.68
C MET A 1 12.03 2.24 -17.60
N THR A 2 13.35 2.03 -17.51
CA THR A 2 13.92 0.96 -16.68
C THR A 2 13.79 1.30 -15.20
N LEU A 3 13.51 0.32 -14.33
CA LEU A 3 13.45 0.46 -12.86
C LEU A 3 14.63 1.24 -12.27
N ILE A 4 15.82 1.13 -12.87
CA ILE A 4 17.03 1.84 -12.47
C ILE A 4 16.89 3.37 -12.64
N ASN A 5 16.23 3.85 -13.72
CA ASN A 5 15.99 5.28 -13.92
C ASN A 5 14.95 5.84 -12.94
N ALA A 6 14.00 5.02 -12.49
CA ALA A 6 13.03 5.43 -11.47
C ALA A 6 13.67 5.54 -10.07
N LEU A 7 14.65 4.71 -9.76
CA LEU A 7 15.40 4.78 -8.50
C LEU A 7 16.34 5.99 -8.47
N LEU A 8 17.05 6.27 -9.57
CA LEU A 8 17.94 7.43 -9.68
C LEU A 8 17.21 8.78 -9.62
N ASN A 9 15.95 8.82 -10.07
CA ASN A 9 15.13 10.02 -9.99
C ASN A 9 14.47 10.24 -8.62
N TRP A 10 14.31 9.19 -7.81
CA TRP A 10 13.66 9.31 -6.50
C TRP A 10 14.49 10.11 -5.50
N GLU A 11 15.76 9.77 -5.30
CA GLU A 11 16.62 10.48 -4.36
C GLU A 11 16.74 11.97 -4.70
N SER A 12 16.83 12.29 -5.99
CA SER A 12 16.84 13.68 -6.48
C SER A 12 15.50 14.38 -6.24
N ALA A 13 14.38 13.71 -6.44
CA ALA A 13 13.07 14.27 -6.20
C ALA A 13 12.80 14.45 -4.70
N GLU A 14 13.19 13.50 -3.87
CA GLU A 14 13.09 13.58 -2.42
C GLU A 14 13.81 14.80 -1.89
N GLN A 15 15.08 14.97 -2.27
CA GLN A 15 15.89 16.13 -1.86
C GLN A 15 15.26 17.43 -2.35
N ALA A 16 14.83 17.50 -3.62
CA ALA A 16 14.21 18.69 -4.18
C ALA A 16 12.87 19.05 -3.48
N LEU A 17 12.06 18.05 -3.10
CA LEU A 17 10.83 18.26 -2.35
C LEU A 17 11.12 18.82 -0.95
N VAL A 18 12.09 18.24 -0.24
CA VAL A 18 12.51 18.69 1.09
C VAL A 18 13.06 20.11 1.03
N ASP A 19 13.94 20.40 0.06
CA ASP A 19 14.54 21.73 -0.10
C ASP A 19 13.50 22.78 -0.46
N THR A 20 12.55 22.46 -1.36
CA THR A 20 11.44 23.33 -1.73
C THR A 20 10.58 23.65 -0.50
N LEU A 21 10.20 22.63 0.25
CA LEU A 21 9.37 22.81 1.45
C LEU A 21 10.08 23.65 2.53
N ALA A 22 11.38 23.40 2.74
CA ALA A 22 12.18 24.10 3.75
C ALA A 22 12.39 25.59 3.45
N GLN A 23 12.56 25.95 2.17
CA GLN A 23 12.96 27.29 1.74
C GLN A 23 11.79 28.16 1.23
N HIS A 24 10.63 27.57 0.98
CA HIS A 24 9.52 28.29 0.35
C HIS A 24 8.92 29.37 1.28
N PRO A 25 8.68 30.59 0.78
CA PRO A 25 8.13 31.68 1.59
C PRO A 25 6.75 31.42 2.16
N GLN A 26 5.96 30.56 1.53
CA GLN A 26 4.58 30.21 1.97
C GLN A 26 4.51 28.99 2.90
N LYS A 27 5.64 28.47 3.36
CA LYS A 27 5.66 27.29 4.23
C LYS A 27 4.89 27.50 5.54
N GLU A 28 4.93 28.73 6.10
CA GLU A 28 4.17 29.08 7.31
C GLU A 28 2.66 28.99 7.07
N SER A 29 2.21 29.41 5.88
CA SER A 29 0.79 29.30 5.48
C SER A 29 0.36 27.84 5.37
N LEU A 30 1.22 26.98 4.83
CA LEU A 30 0.96 25.54 4.75
C LEU A 30 0.98 24.89 6.12
N GLN A 31 1.85 25.35 7.03
CA GLN A 31 1.90 24.90 8.41
C GLN A 31 0.60 25.23 9.18
N VAL A 32 0.06 26.44 8.97
CA VAL A 32 -1.24 26.84 9.52
C VAL A 32 -2.37 25.98 8.94
N LEU A 33 -2.36 25.77 7.62
CA LEU A 33 -3.35 24.96 6.93
C LEU A 33 -3.32 23.49 7.40
N ALA A 34 -2.15 22.95 7.70
CA ALA A 34 -1.98 21.59 8.20
C ALA A 34 -2.44 21.42 9.67
N ALA A 35 -2.65 22.52 10.41
CA ALA A 35 -3.16 22.52 11.79
C ALA A 35 -2.38 21.60 12.75
N GLY A 36 -1.08 21.40 12.51
CA GLY A 36 -0.19 20.54 13.31
C GLY A 36 -0.19 19.07 12.90
N GLU A 37 -1.00 18.69 11.91
CA GLU A 37 -0.93 17.35 11.30
C GLU A 37 0.15 17.28 10.20
N ALA A 38 0.62 16.08 9.90
CA ALA A 38 1.63 15.89 8.88
C ALA A 38 1.04 15.92 7.46
N LEU A 39 1.84 16.42 6.52
CA LEU A 39 1.63 16.16 5.10
C LEU A 39 2.11 14.74 4.79
N ILE A 40 1.44 14.03 3.89
CA ILE A 40 1.86 12.68 3.50
C ILE A 40 2.19 12.66 2.01
N LEU A 41 3.41 12.29 1.68
CA LEU A 41 3.83 11.98 0.33
C LEU A 41 3.63 10.48 0.10
N VAL A 42 2.71 10.09 -0.77
CA VAL A 42 2.50 8.69 -1.13
C VAL A 42 3.32 8.36 -2.36
N ARG A 43 4.16 7.34 -2.27
CA ARG A 43 4.85 6.74 -3.42
C ARG A 43 4.18 5.42 -3.76
N ASN A 44 3.50 5.38 -4.92
CA ASN A 44 2.73 4.21 -5.32
C ASN A 44 3.62 3.09 -5.90
N TRP A 45 3.02 1.95 -6.25
CA TRP A 45 3.67 0.77 -6.85
C TRP A 45 4.55 1.06 -8.06
N TYR A 46 4.18 2.05 -8.86
CA TYR A 46 4.92 2.47 -10.06
C TYR A 46 6.02 3.47 -9.76
N GLY A 47 6.16 3.91 -8.50
CA GLY A 47 7.11 4.94 -8.07
C GLY A 47 6.59 6.36 -8.28
N TRP A 48 5.32 6.54 -8.62
CA TRP A 48 4.73 7.87 -8.80
C TRP A 48 4.33 8.46 -7.47
N LEU A 49 4.39 9.77 -7.37
CA LEU A 49 4.21 10.54 -6.16
C LEU A 49 2.88 11.29 -6.16
N MET A 50 2.24 11.33 -5.01
CA MET A 50 1.03 12.09 -4.73
C MET A 50 1.12 12.69 -3.34
N LEU A 51 0.73 13.95 -3.18
CA LEU A 51 0.73 14.65 -1.91
C LEU A 51 -0.66 14.64 -1.29
N LEU A 52 -0.76 14.15 -0.05
CA LEU A 52 -1.98 14.22 0.75
C LEU A 52 -1.88 15.37 1.74
N LEU A 53 -2.92 16.20 1.77
CA LEU A 53 -3.04 17.33 2.68
C LEU A 53 -4.12 17.04 3.74
N PRO A 54 -3.86 17.39 5.02
CA PRO A 54 -4.80 17.12 6.11
C PRO A 54 -5.99 18.11 6.17
N CYS A 55 -6.09 19.03 5.22
CA CYS A 55 -7.17 20.02 5.08
C CYS A 55 -8.24 19.55 4.10
N SER A 56 -9.35 20.29 4.04
CA SER A 56 -10.35 20.13 2.98
C SER A 56 -9.94 20.85 1.69
N LYS A 57 -10.55 20.47 0.58
CA LYS A 57 -10.34 21.10 -0.71
C LYS A 57 -10.70 22.60 -0.72
N ASP A 58 -11.77 22.95 -0.01
CA ASP A 58 -12.22 24.33 0.13
C ASP A 58 -11.24 25.18 0.95
N GLU A 59 -10.64 24.64 1.98
CA GLU A 59 -9.60 25.29 2.77
C GLU A 59 -8.34 25.53 1.94
N LEU A 60 -7.91 24.52 1.20
CA LEU A 60 -6.77 24.67 0.27
C LEU A 60 -7.02 25.77 -0.76
N ALA A 61 -8.20 25.79 -1.38
CA ALA A 61 -8.56 26.78 -2.41
C ALA A 61 -8.58 28.23 -1.89
N ARG A 62 -8.89 28.43 -0.61
CA ARG A 62 -8.87 29.76 0.04
C ARG A 62 -7.51 30.16 0.60
N SER A 63 -6.60 29.19 0.71
CA SER A 63 -5.27 29.42 1.26
C SER A 63 -4.32 30.02 0.25
N PRO A 64 -3.27 30.73 0.67
CA PRO A 64 -2.24 31.23 -0.24
C PRO A 64 -1.22 30.14 -0.63
N CYS A 65 -1.49 28.86 -0.34
CA CYS A 65 -0.52 27.77 -0.53
C CYS A 65 -0.41 27.26 -1.97
N GLY A 66 -1.26 27.71 -2.90
CA GLY A 66 -1.24 27.25 -4.29
C GLY A 66 0.15 27.25 -4.93
N PRO A 67 0.89 28.37 -4.92
CA PRO A 67 2.26 28.40 -5.50
C PRO A 67 3.23 27.41 -4.87
N LEU A 68 3.15 27.17 -3.55
CA LEU A 68 3.98 26.15 -2.88
C LEU A 68 3.64 24.74 -3.37
N VAL A 69 2.35 24.43 -3.49
CA VAL A 69 1.89 23.13 -4.00
C VAL A 69 2.34 22.91 -5.44
N ASP A 70 2.27 23.96 -6.28
CA ASP A 70 2.74 23.91 -7.67
C ASP A 70 4.27 23.71 -7.73
N ASP A 71 5.02 24.35 -6.87
CA ASP A 71 6.48 24.21 -6.83
C ASP A 71 6.92 22.84 -6.27
N LEU A 72 6.17 22.28 -5.32
CA LEU A 72 6.36 20.89 -4.89
C LEU A 72 6.08 19.90 -6.05
N GLN A 73 5.04 20.15 -6.85
CA GLN A 73 4.78 19.34 -8.04
C GLN A 73 5.93 19.39 -9.05
N LYS A 74 6.47 20.60 -9.29
CA LYS A 74 7.65 20.77 -10.17
C LYS A 74 8.87 20.06 -9.61
N ALA A 75 9.10 20.12 -8.29
CA ALA A 75 10.18 19.42 -7.62
C ALA A 75 10.06 17.89 -7.76
N ALA A 76 8.85 17.34 -7.66
CA ALA A 76 8.57 15.93 -7.94
C ALA A 76 8.78 15.56 -9.41
N GLY A 77 8.70 16.52 -10.32
CA GLY A 77 9.00 16.38 -11.75
C GLY A 77 8.16 15.30 -12.43
N SER A 78 8.83 14.42 -13.17
CA SER A 78 8.17 13.32 -13.89
C SER A 78 7.55 12.25 -12.99
N LEU A 79 7.81 12.28 -11.69
CA LEU A 79 7.23 11.35 -10.72
C LEU A 79 5.87 11.83 -10.20
N ALA A 80 5.50 13.10 -10.41
CA ALA A 80 4.21 13.64 -9.96
C ALA A 80 3.03 12.95 -10.67
N LEU A 81 2.14 12.35 -9.89
CA LEU A 81 0.90 11.76 -10.39
C LEU A 81 -0.12 12.87 -10.71
N SER A 82 -1.07 12.61 -11.59
CA SER A 82 -2.21 13.49 -11.80
C SER A 82 -3.51 12.80 -11.34
N PRO A 83 -4.26 13.36 -10.37
CA PRO A 83 -3.99 14.59 -9.64
C PRO A 83 -2.77 14.48 -8.71
N TRP A 84 -2.01 15.59 -8.57
CA TRP A 84 -0.84 15.66 -7.70
C TRP A 84 -1.19 15.73 -6.22
N VAL A 85 -2.27 16.42 -5.88
CA VAL A 85 -2.72 16.68 -4.51
C VAL A 85 -4.10 16.09 -4.31
N LEU A 86 -4.29 15.44 -3.16
CA LEU A 86 -5.61 15.09 -2.64
C LEU A 86 -5.74 15.65 -1.21
N CYS A 87 -6.86 16.28 -0.96
CA CYS A 87 -7.24 16.75 0.36
C CYS A 87 -7.94 15.64 1.16
N ARG A 88 -7.97 15.78 2.48
CA ARG A 88 -8.55 14.78 3.39
C ARG A 88 -9.99 14.40 3.03
N ASP A 89 -10.80 15.35 2.61
CA ASP A 89 -12.20 15.15 2.23
C ASP A 89 -12.41 14.46 0.89
N GLU A 90 -11.34 14.33 0.08
CA GLU A 90 -11.34 13.59 -1.18
C GLU A 90 -10.94 12.11 -1.00
N LEU A 91 -10.51 11.71 0.20
CA LEU A 91 -10.05 10.35 0.50
C LEU A 91 -11.17 9.50 1.09
N PHE A 92 -11.32 8.26 0.60
CA PHE A 92 -12.34 7.33 1.08
C PHE A 92 -12.15 6.94 2.56
N ASP A 93 -10.90 6.69 2.97
CA ASP A 93 -10.52 6.36 4.35
C ASP A 93 -9.29 7.18 4.76
N ALA A 94 -9.53 8.48 4.98
CA ALA A 94 -8.47 9.41 5.32
C ALA A 94 -7.70 8.99 6.57
N ALA A 95 -8.40 8.49 7.60
CA ALA A 95 -7.78 8.16 8.88
C ALA A 95 -6.70 7.09 8.75
N SER A 96 -6.86 6.13 7.84
CA SER A 96 -5.89 5.05 7.64
C SER A 96 -4.53 5.55 7.14
N TYR A 97 -4.50 6.63 6.36
CA TYR A 97 -3.24 7.21 5.86
C TYR A 97 -2.43 7.84 7.00
N TRP A 98 -3.07 8.62 7.87
CA TRP A 98 -2.38 9.31 8.98
C TRP A 98 -2.05 8.38 10.16
N SER A 99 -2.68 7.21 10.26
CA SER A 99 -2.40 6.19 11.27
C SER A 99 -1.51 5.04 10.79
N ASP A 100 -1.02 5.07 9.57
CA ASP A 100 -0.21 4.00 9.00
C ASP A 100 1.12 3.87 9.74
N PRO A 101 1.43 2.70 10.33
CA PRO A 101 2.66 2.50 11.11
C PRO A 101 3.94 2.49 10.25
N SER A 102 3.82 2.42 8.92
CA SER A 102 4.95 2.41 7.99
C SER A 102 5.41 3.81 7.55
N LEU A 103 4.79 4.88 8.06
CA LEU A 103 5.15 6.25 7.73
C LEU A 103 6.59 6.57 8.10
N ILE A 104 7.35 7.12 7.15
CA ILE A 104 8.76 7.49 7.30
C ILE A 104 8.86 9.01 7.29
N GLN A 105 9.54 9.59 8.28
CA GLN A 105 9.74 11.04 8.33
C GLN A 105 10.79 11.48 7.31
N LEU A 106 10.41 12.30 6.33
CA LEU A 106 11.30 12.95 5.37
C LEU A 106 11.77 14.32 5.84
N PHE A 107 10.84 15.11 6.40
CA PHE A 107 11.09 16.47 6.84
C PHE A 107 10.31 16.79 8.11
N LYS A 108 10.95 17.55 9.01
CA LYS A 108 10.29 18.15 10.18
C LYS A 108 10.98 19.46 10.50
N GLU A 109 10.19 20.53 10.56
CA GLU A 109 10.63 21.82 11.07
C GLU A 109 9.69 22.24 12.21
N ASP A 110 10.25 22.52 13.37
CA ASP A 110 9.50 22.96 14.55
C ASP A 110 9.89 24.42 14.83
N LYS A 111 9.02 25.34 14.44
CA LYS A 111 9.17 26.76 14.75
C LYS A 111 7.88 27.27 15.39
N SER A 112 8.01 27.99 16.48
CA SER A 112 6.91 28.68 17.16
C SER A 112 5.74 27.79 17.64
N GLY A 113 5.99 26.52 18.00
CA GLY A 113 4.99 25.65 18.65
C GLY A 113 4.05 24.92 17.68
N GLN A 114 4.25 25.06 16.37
CA GLN A 114 3.61 24.22 15.34
C GLN A 114 4.69 23.58 14.47
N ALA A 115 4.63 22.27 14.31
CA ALA A 115 5.58 21.55 13.46
C ALA A 115 5.02 21.43 12.03
N LEU A 116 5.83 21.75 11.02
CA LEU A 116 5.57 21.33 9.66
C LEU A 116 6.30 20.02 9.42
N THR A 117 5.55 18.96 9.16
CA THR A 117 6.08 17.61 9.00
C THR A 117 5.67 17.05 7.64
N LEU A 118 6.61 16.47 6.92
CA LEU A 118 6.38 15.68 5.70
C LEU A 118 6.75 14.23 5.98
N LEU A 119 5.79 13.34 5.83
CA LEU A 119 5.96 11.90 5.96
C LEU A 119 5.86 11.24 4.59
N LEU A 120 6.61 10.16 4.40
CA LEU A 120 6.52 9.29 3.22
C LEU A 120 5.72 8.04 3.56
N LEU A 121 4.71 7.76 2.76
CA LEU A 121 4.03 6.47 2.70
C LEU A 121 4.54 5.71 1.48
N GLU A 122 5.44 4.78 1.70
CA GLU A 122 6.03 3.96 0.65
C GLU A 122 5.15 2.75 0.33
N ARG A 123 4.58 2.73 -0.88
CA ARG A 123 3.75 1.64 -1.38
C ARG A 123 4.46 0.82 -2.47
N GLN A 124 5.71 1.10 -2.78
CA GLN A 124 6.52 0.21 -3.59
C GLN A 124 6.88 -1.03 -2.76
N ASP A 125 6.57 -2.20 -3.28
CA ASP A 125 7.12 -3.45 -2.75
C ASP A 125 8.63 -3.45 -3.00
N LYS A 126 9.36 -2.98 -2.03
CA LYS A 126 10.79 -3.22 -2.00
C LYS A 126 10.99 -4.63 -1.48
N GLU A 127 11.99 -5.32 -1.99
CA GLU A 127 12.46 -6.63 -1.50
C GLU A 127 12.59 -6.70 0.03
N ARG A 128 12.63 -5.56 0.70
CA ARG A 128 12.62 -5.40 2.15
C ARG A 128 11.42 -6.05 2.83
N ASP A 129 10.23 -5.98 2.26
CA ASP A 129 9.02 -6.52 2.89
C ASP A 129 8.99 -8.04 2.85
N TRP A 130 9.67 -8.65 1.88
CA TRP A 130 9.84 -10.09 1.78
C TRP A 130 10.85 -10.63 2.80
N LEU A 131 11.82 -9.82 3.20
CA LEU A 131 12.91 -10.19 4.12
C LEU A 131 12.66 -9.70 5.55
N THR A 132 11.80 -8.71 5.74
CA THR A 132 11.46 -8.22 7.08
C THR A 132 10.39 -9.14 7.66
N PRO A 133 10.67 -9.89 8.72
CA PRO A 133 9.64 -10.63 9.41
C PRO A 133 8.59 -9.63 9.86
N ALA A 134 7.34 -9.85 9.44
CA ALA A 134 6.23 -9.05 9.91
C ALA A 134 6.30 -9.00 11.44
N ASN A 135 6.49 -7.82 12.01
CA ASN A 135 6.40 -7.59 13.46
C ASN A 135 4.93 -7.74 13.88
N THR A 136 4.35 -8.86 13.53
CA THR A 136 3.04 -9.24 14.00
C THR A 136 3.23 -9.74 15.43
N THR A 137 2.98 -8.88 16.38
CA THR A 137 2.49 -9.25 17.72
C THR A 137 1.10 -9.91 17.61
N VAL A 138 0.90 -10.73 16.59
CA VAL A 138 -0.20 -11.66 16.58
C VAL A 138 0.24 -12.77 17.55
N ASN A 139 -0.37 -12.78 18.73
CA ASN A 139 -0.37 -13.91 19.64
C ASN A 139 -0.88 -15.15 18.89
N SER A 140 -0.08 -15.69 17.99
CA SER A 140 -0.38 -16.93 17.29
C SER A 140 -0.14 -18.06 18.27
N ILE A 141 -1.20 -18.59 18.81
CA ILE A 141 -1.24 -19.72 19.74
C ILE A 141 -0.50 -20.95 19.17
N ARG A 142 -0.22 -21.00 17.87
CA ARG A 142 0.62 -22.02 17.21
C ARG A 142 1.27 -21.44 15.93
N PRO A 143 2.59 -21.63 15.75
CA PRO A 143 3.25 -21.23 14.51
C PRO A 143 2.74 -22.10 13.35
N THR A 144 1.96 -21.51 12.46
CA THR A 144 1.51 -22.18 11.23
C THR A 144 2.65 -22.13 10.21
N LYS A 145 3.03 -23.28 9.67
CA LYS A 145 4.02 -23.32 8.58
C LYS A 145 3.36 -22.77 7.31
N ARG A 146 3.99 -21.81 6.69
CA ARG A 146 3.53 -21.19 5.43
C ARG A 146 4.54 -21.50 4.34
N CYS A 147 4.02 -21.76 3.13
CA CYS A 147 4.82 -21.95 1.92
C CYS A 147 4.19 -21.09 0.80
N VAL A 148 4.97 -20.22 0.18
CA VAL A 148 4.52 -19.36 -0.91
C VAL A 148 5.17 -19.82 -2.20
N PHE A 149 4.36 -20.04 -3.23
CA PHE A 149 4.80 -20.33 -4.59
C PHE A 149 4.70 -19.07 -5.43
N PHE A 150 5.82 -18.47 -5.75
CA PHE A 150 5.88 -17.23 -6.50
C PHE A 150 6.74 -17.37 -7.76
N SER A 151 6.37 -16.70 -8.83
CA SER A 151 7.23 -16.53 -9.99
C SER A 151 6.84 -15.26 -10.76
N VAL A 152 7.82 -14.59 -11.33
CA VAL A 152 7.62 -13.41 -12.19
C VAL A 152 7.15 -13.82 -13.59
N LYS A 153 7.47 -15.05 -14.02
CA LYS A 153 7.13 -15.54 -15.35
C LYS A 153 5.98 -16.55 -15.27
N GLY A 154 5.00 -16.40 -16.17
CA GLY A 154 3.91 -17.37 -16.35
C GLY A 154 4.40 -18.70 -16.92
N GLY A 155 3.63 -19.79 -16.71
CA GLY A 155 3.89 -21.10 -17.33
C GLY A 155 5.05 -21.90 -16.76
N VAL A 156 5.65 -21.51 -15.65
CA VAL A 156 6.79 -22.22 -15.02
C VAL A 156 6.39 -23.38 -14.08
N GLY A 157 5.12 -23.77 -14.08
CA GLY A 157 4.64 -24.89 -13.27
C GLY A 157 4.36 -24.58 -11.81
N ARG A 158 4.18 -23.30 -11.44
CA ARG A 158 3.90 -22.83 -10.08
C ARG A 158 2.69 -23.53 -9.46
N SER A 159 1.54 -23.49 -10.13
CA SER A 159 0.30 -24.11 -9.69
C SER A 159 0.43 -25.63 -9.59
N SER A 160 1.11 -26.27 -10.55
CA SER A 160 1.37 -27.72 -10.51
C SER A 160 2.23 -28.12 -9.31
N ALA A 161 3.30 -27.37 -9.03
CA ALA A 161 4.17 -27.64 -7.89
C ALA A 161 3.42 -27.47 -6.54
N LEU A 162 2.59 -26.42 -6.42
CA LEU A 162 1.76 -26.19 -5.26
C LEU A 162 0.74 -27.32 -5.06
N THR A 163 0.02 -27.70 -6.13
CA THR A 163 -0.94 -28.82 -6.10
C THR A 163 -0.29 -30.13 -5.65
N MET A 164 0.87 -30.47 -6.21
CA MET A 164 1.61 -31.68 -5.84
C MET A 164 2.06 -31.65 -4.38
N LEU A 165 2.51 -30.50 -3.86
CA LEU A 165 2.89 -30.36 -2.47
C LEU A 165 1.65 -30.51 -1.56
N ALA A 166 0.53 -29.84 -1.89
CA ALA A 166 -0.69 -29.91 -1.13
C ALA A 166 -1.21 -31.35 -0.99
N ILE A 167 -1.30 -32.06 -2.13
CA ILE A 167 -1.70 -33.48 -2.15
C ILE A 167 -0.75 -34.34 -1.31
N THR A 168 0.57 -34.15 -1.50
CA THR A 168 1.57 -34.94 -0.75
C THR A 168 1.44 -34.74 0.77
N LEU A 169 1.18 -33.50 1.21
CA LEU A 169 0.99 -33.21 2.63
C LEU A 169 -0.32 -33.79 3.15
N ALA A 170 -1.39 -33.70 2.38
CA ALA A 170 -2.70 -34.29 2.73
C ALA A 170 -2.59 -35.81 2.86
N MET A 171 -1.93 -36.50 1.92
CA MET A 171 -1.66 -37.95 2.00
C MET A 171 -0.83 -38.34 3.22
N ARG A 172 -0.05 -37.42 3.77
CA ARG A 172 0.70 -37.60 5.03
C ARG A 172 -0.14 -37.22 6.27
N GLY A 173 -1.44 -37.07 6.14
CA GLY A 173 -2.36 -36.73 7.23
C GLY A 173 -2.21 -35.30 7.76
N LYS A 174 -1.63 -34.38 6.98
CA LYS A 174 -1.54 -32.96 7.37
C LYS A 174 -2.78 -32.21 6.90
N ARG A 175 -3.27 -31.30 7.74
CA ARG A 175 -4.28 -30.34 7.32
C ARG A 175 -3.60 -29.23 6.51
N VAL A 176 -4.06 -29.00 5.29
CA VAL A 176 -3.47 -28.05 4.35
C VAL A 176 -4.56 -27.06 3.95
N LEU A 177 -4.28 -25.76 4.10
CA LEU A 177 -5.05 -24.69 3.51
C LEU A 177 -4.30 -24.20 2.28
N VAL A 178 -4.96 -24.20 1.14
CA VAL A 178 -4.45 -23.66 -0.11
C VAL A 178 -5.18 -22.35 -0.40
N VAL A 179 -4.43 -21.29 -0.64
CA VAL A 179 -4.98 -19.97 -1.01
C VAL A 179 -4.49 -19.64 -2.42
N ASP A 180 -5.42 -19.49 -3.36
CA ASP A 180 -5.13 -19.03 -4.71
C ASP A 180 -5.06 -17.50 -4.72
N GLY A 181 -3.87 -16.95 -4.93
CA GLY A 181 -3.64 -15.52 -5.05
C GLY A 181 -3.56 -15.04 -6.50
N ASP A 182 -3.80 -15.91 -7.48
CA ASP A 182 -3.87 -15.55 -8.89
C ASP A 182 -5.31 -15.12 -9.25
N PHE A 183 -5.63 -13.87 -8.93
CA PHE A 183 -7.00 -13.34 -9.12
C PHE A 183 -7.38 -13.14 -10.59
N GLU A 184 -6.40 -13.07 -11.49
CA GLU A 184 -6.66 -12.95 -12.93
C GLU A 184 -6.96 -14.28 -13.59
N SER A 185 -6.36 -15.36 -13.09
CA SER A 185 -6.50 -16.71 -13.66
C SER A 185 -6.57 -17.78 -12.56
N PRO A 186 -7.59 -17.73 -11.68
CA PRO A 186 -7.71 -18.71 -10.60
C PRO A 186 -7.95 -20.10 -11.19
N GLY A 187 -7.25 -21.10 -10.67
CA GLY A 187 -7.33 -22.46 -11.24
C GLY A 187 -7.07 -23.57 -10.23
N LEU A 188 -6.68 -23.24 -8.98
CA LEU A 188 -6.32 -24.27 -8.00
C LEU A 188 -7.51 -25.08 -7.51
N SER A 189 -8.69 -24.48 -7.37
CA SER A 189 -9.92 -25.19 -6.97
C SER A 189 -10.26 -26.30 -7.96
N SER A 190 -10.22 -26.03 -9.27
CA SER A 190 -10.47 -27.02 -10.31
C SER A 190 -9.39 -28.11 -10.39
N SER A 191 -8.19 -27.83 -9.92
CA SER A 191 -7.06 -28.78 -9.89
C SER A 191 -7.03 -29.67 -8.66
N LEU A 192 -7.61 -29.22 -7.55
CA LEU A 192 -7.58 -29.88 -6.23
C LEU A 192 -8.90 -30.56 -5.87
N LEU A 193 -10.01 -30.05 -6.38
CA LEU A 193 -11.34 -30.58 -6.09
C LEU A 193 -11.88 -31.35 -7.28
N SER A 194 -12.49 -32.50 -7.02
CA SER A 194 -13.15 -33.27 -8.07
C SER A 194 -14.49 -32.62 -8.46
N ALA A 195 -14.92 -32.84 -9.70
CA ALA A 195 -16.13 -32.24 -10.27
C ALA A 195 -17.48 -32.64 -9.59
N GLY A 196 -17.45 -33.23 -8.44
CA GLY A 196 -18.63 -33.60 -7.63
C GLY A 196 -18.53 -33.23 -6.16
N ASP A 197 -17.34 -32.90 -5.69
CA ASP A 197 -17.11 -32.49 -4.31
C ASP A 197 -17.20 -30.97 -4.28
N GLY A 198 -18.21 -30.45 -3.61
CA GLY A 198 -18.65 -29.07 -3.59
C GLY A 198 -17.53 -28.04 -3.84
N GLN A 199 -17.66 -27.34 -4.96
CA GLN A 199 -16.82 -26.15 -5.19
C GLN A 199 -17.09 -25.15 -4.06
N PRO A 200 -16.08 -24.45 -3.54
CA PRO A 200 -16.31 -23.41 -2.56
C PRO A 200 -17.28 -22.38 -3.12
N GLU A 201 -18.28 -22.03 -2.33
CA GLU A 201 -19.30 -21.05 -2.75
C GLU A 201 -18.74 -19.64 -2.84
N TYR A 202 -17.70 -19.36 -2.05
CA TYR A 202 -17.03 -18.07 -1.97
C TYR A 202 -15.51 -18.22 -2.05
N GLY A 203 -14.88 -17.31 -2.76
CA GLY A 203 -13.42 -17.24 -2.89
C GLY A 203 -12.79 -16.11 -2.08
N VAL A 204 -11.48 -15.99 -2.20
CA VAL A 204 -10.71 -14.93 -1.52
C VAL A 204 -11.13 -13.53 -2.02
N VAL A 205 -11.49 -13.37 -3.28
CA VAL A 205 -11.97 -12.10 -3.85
C VAL A 205 -13.27 -11.68 -3.21
N ASP A 206 -14.21 -12.62 -3.02
CA ASP A 206 -15.50 -12.36 -2.36
C ASP A 206 -15.27 -11.91 -0.91
N TRP A 207 -14.35 -12.56 -0.21
CA TRP A 207 -13.96 -12.18 1.15
C TRP A 207 -13.36 -10.78 1.22
N LEU A 208 -12.42 -10.46 0.35
CA LEU A 208 -11.79 -9.13 0.28
C LEU A 208 -12.83 -8.04 -0.06
N THR A 209 -13.75 -8.34 -0.97
CA THR A 209 -14.81 -7.41 -1.36
C THR A 209 -15.78 -7.15 -0.21
N ALA A 210 -16.22 -8.20 0.48
CA ALA A 210 -17.10 -8.07 1.65
C ALA A 210 -16.43 -7.26 2.76
N GLN A 211 -15.15 -7.52 3.03
CA GLN A 211 -14.37 -6.77 4.02
C GLN A 211 -14.24 -5.29 3.64
N ALA A 212 -13.97 -4.98 2.38
CA ALA A 212 -13.87 -3.60 1.89
C ALA A 212 -15.21 -2.85 1.98
N LEU A 213 -16.34 -3.57 1.87
CA LEU A 213 -17.68 -3.00 1.97
C LEU A 213 -18.22 -2.98 3.41
N GLY A 214 -17.47 -3.49 4.40
CA GLY A 214 -17.94 -3.61 5.79
C GLY A 214 -19.10 -4.57 5.95
N ALA A 215 -19.26 -5.54 5.04
CA ALA A 215 -20.32 -6.54 5.07
C ALA A 215 -19.91 -7.75 5.92
N ASP A 216 -20.87 -8.36 6.61
CA ASP A 216 -20.67 -9.65 7.26
C ASP A 216 -20.34 -10.72 6.22
N PHE A 217 -19.25 -11.45 6.44
CA PHE A 217 -18.83 -12.51 5.54
C PHE A 217 -19.19 -13.90 6.10
N PRO A 218 -19.60 -14.84 5.25
CA PRO A 218 -19.85 -16.22 5.66
C PRO A 218 -18.60 -16.88 6.28
N SER A 219 -18.80 -17.83 7.15
CA SER A 219 -17.72 -18.55 7.82
C SER A 219 -16.72 -19.17 6.82
N LEU A 220 -15.46 -19.34 7.24
CA LEU A 220 -14.41 -19.99 6.44
C LEU A 220 -14.81 -21.39 5.94
N GLU A 221 -15.78 -22.06 6.59
CA GLU A 221 -16.30 -23.37 6.18
C GLU A 221 -17.02 -23.34 4.82
N ARG A 222 -17.50 -22.16 4.39
CA ARG A 222 -18.13 -21.98 3.08
C ARG A 222 -17.14 -21.54 1.99
N MET A 223 -15.89 -21.31 2.38
CA MET A 223 -14.78 -20.95 1.49
C MET A 223 -13.86 -22.13 1.17
N ALA A 224 -14.07 -23.29 1.80
CA ALA A 224 -13.16 -24.44 1.72
C ALA A 224 -13.87 -25.70 1.21
#